data_329bb0ff84dbc01b3668ee6bc05d3c4c
#
_entry.id   329bb0ff84dbc01b3668ee6bc05d3c4c
#
_cell.length_a   1.000
_cell.length_b   1.000
_cell.length_c   1.000
_cell.angle_alpha   90.00
_cell.angle_beta   90.00
_cell.angle_gamma   90.00
#
_symmetry.space_group_name_H-M   'P 1'
#
loop_
_entity.id
_entity.type
_entity.pdbx_description
1 polymer ?
#
loop_
_entity_poly.entity_id
_entity_poly.type
_entity_poly.pdbx_seq_one_letter_code
_entity_poly.pdbx_strand_id
1 'polypeptide(L)'
;MTVAHILIVEDSPDNMKLFRTLLTLKGHSVTGIPGGEELFSTLAGGRPELVLMDIQMPGKDGFELLAEIRASEYADLRVIALTAHAMSGDREKAIAAGFDGYITKPIDIRLFPEQVLSALAGEAPQGG
;
A
#
# COMPACT_ATOMS: atom_id res chain seq x y z
N MET A 1 5.77 12.24 17.00
CA MET A 1 4.77 12.02 15.93
C MET A 1 5.49 11.59 14.68
N THR A 2 5.06 10.49 14.07
CA THR A 2 5.69 9.97 12.87
C THR A 2 5.07 10.60 11.62
N VAL A 3 5.91 11.25 10.82
CA VAL A 3 5.53 11.82 9.54
C VAL A 3 6.36 11.12 8.47
N ALA A 4 5.72 10.63 7.44
CA ALA A 4 6.38 9.82 6.44
C ALA A 4 5.90 10.15 5.03
N HIS A 5 6.68 9.72 4.03
CA HIS A 5 6.27 9.78 2.64
C HIS A 5 5.69 8.43 2.25
N ILE A 6 4.44 8.43 1.78
CA ILE A 6 3.70 7.21 1.47
C ILE A 6 3.29 7.23 0.00
N LEU A 7 3.59 6.13 -0.69
CA LEU A 7 3.14 5.94 -2.07
C LEU A 7 1.90 5.06 -2.06
N ILE A 8 0.85 5.51 -2.75
CA ILE A 8 -0.39 4.74 -2.87
C ILE A 8 -0.59 4.35 -4.33
N VAL A 9 -0.75 3.06 -4.58
CA VAL A 9 -1.06 2.53 -5.90
C VAL A 9 -2.51 2.06 -5.87
N GLU A 10 -3.40 2.83 -6.49
CA GLU A 10 -4.84 2.61 -6.40
C GLU A 10 -5.52 3.18 -7.64
N ASP A 11 -6.28 2.36 -8.37
CA ASP A 11 -6.91 2.79 -9.62
C ASP A 11 -8.25 3.52 -9.43
N SER A 12 -8.88 3.40 -8.26
CA SER A 12 -10.13 4.11 -7.98
C SER A 12 -9.85 5.53 -7.52
N PRO A 13 -10.32 6.57 -8.25
CA PRO A 13 -10.13 7.96 -7.83
C PRO A 13 -10.76 8.25 -6.46
N ASP A 14 -11.91 7.66 -6.18
CA ASP A 14 -12.60 7.87 -4.91
C ASP A 14 -11.81 7.30 -3.74
N ASN A 15 -11.29 6.08 -3.90
CA ASN A 15 -10.46 5.46 -2.87
C ASN A 15 -9.16 6.24 -2.68
N MET A 16 -8.53 6.65 -3.77
CA MET A 16 -7.31 7.44 -3.72
C MET A 16 -7.53 8.73 -2.93
N LYS A 17 -8.62 9.42 -3.21
CA LYS A 17 -8.96 10.66 -2.52
C LYS A 17 -9.15 10.43 -1.03
N LEU A 18 -9.86 9.36 -0.67
CA LEU A 18 -10.11 9.03 0.73
C LEU A 18 -8.81 8.72 1.46
N PHE A 19 -7.99 7.86 0.90
CA PHE A 19 -6.72 7.46 1.52
C PHE A 19 -5.80 8.67 1.69
N ARG A 20 -5.68 9.46 0.63
CA ARG A 20 -4.84 10.66 0.66
C ARG A 20 -5.32 11.65 1.74
N THR A 21 -6.61 11.89 1.80
CA THR A 21 -7.18 12.81 2.78
C THR A 21 -6.87 12.36 4.21
N LEU A 22 -7.11 11.08 4.51
CA LEU A 22 -6.89 10.55 5.86
C LEU A 22 -5.41 10.64 6.27
N LEU A 23 -4.51 10.35 5.35
CA LEU A 23 -3.08 10.35 5.66
C LEU A 23 -2.49 11.76 5.72
N THR A 24 -2.94 12.66 4.87
CA THR A 24 -2.44 14.04 4.93
C THR A 24 -2.94 14.77 6.17
N LEU A 25 -4.12 14.40 6.69
CA LEU A 25 -4.60 14.93 7.96
C LEU A 25 -3.67 14.56 9.13
N LYS A 26 -2.96 13.45 9.00
CA LYS A 26 -1.98 13.02 10.01
C LYS A 26 -0.58 13.57 9.75
N GLY A 27 -0.43 14.42 8.75
CA GLY A 27 0.84 15.06 8.44
C GLY A 27 1.74 14.31 7.47
N HIS A 28 1.29 13.17 6.95
CA HIS A 28 2.08 12.41 5.98
C HIS A 28 2.08 13.07 4.61
N SER A 29 3.17 12.89 3.88
CA SER A 29 3.26 13.27 2.48
C SER A 29 2.80 12.08 1.63
N VAL A 30 1.91 12.31 0.68
CA VAL A 30 1.33 11.22 -0.12
C VAL A 30 1.56 11.46 -1.60
N THR A 31 2.06 10.43 -2.29
CA THR A 31 2.11 10.39 -3.75
C THR A 31 1.15 9.27 -4.17
N GLY A 32 0.24 9.58 -5.09
CA GLY A 32 -0.71 8.59 -5.59
C GLY A 32 -0.49 8.33 -7.06
N ILE A 33 -0.51 7.04 -7.45
CA ILE A 33 -0.47 6.64 -8.85
C ILE A 33 -1.60 5.67 -9.13
N PRO A 34 -2.19 5.72 -10.34
CA PRO A 34 -3.39 4.93 -10.64
C PRO A 34 -3.10 3.48 -11.02
N GLY A 35 -1.84 3.13 -11.22
CA GLY A 35 -1.48 1.77 -11.61
C GLY A 35 0.02 1.59 -11.67
N GLY A 36 0.45 0.42 -12.15
CA GLY A 36 1.85 0.03 -12.11
C GLY A 36 2.75 0.69 -13.14
N GLU A 37 2.18 1.31 -14.17
CA GLU A 37 2.97 1.89 -15.24
C GLU A 37 3.93 2.97 -14.75
N GLU A 38 3.52 3.73 -13.74
CA GLU A 38 4.30 4.83 -13.21
C GLU A 38 5.12 4.43 -11.97
N LEU A 39 5.04 3.16 -11.56
CA LEU A 39 5.62 2.73 -10.30
C LEU A 39 7.12 3.00 -10.21
N PHE A 40 7.89 2.46 -11.15
CA PHE A 40 9.34 2.55 -11.04
C PHE A 40 9.88 3.96 -11.33
N SER A 41 9.24 4.72 -12.21
CA SER A 41 9.63 6.10 -12.43
C SER A 41 9.36 6.94 -11.17
N THR A 42 8.27 6.65 -10.47
CA THR A 42 7.94 7.33 -9.22
C THR A 42 8.94 6.97 -8.12
N LEU A 43 9.31 5.69 -8.00
CA LEU A 43 10.30 5.26 -7.03
C LEU A 43 11.67 5.87 -7.29
N ALA A 44 12.04 6.01 -8.55
CA ALA A 44 13.31 6.63 -8.92
C ALA A 44 13.36 8.11 -8.57
N GLY A 45 12.20 8.77 -8.55
CA GLY A 45 12.10 10.19 -8.19
C GLY A 45 12.13 10.46 -6.69
N GLY A 46 11.89 9.45 -5.87
CA GLY A 46 11.90 9.61 -4.42
C GLY A 46 11.37 8.35 -3.73
N ARG A 47 12.22 7.74 -2.92
CA ARG A 47 11.90 6.48 -2.25
C ARG A 47 10.95 6.72 -1.07
N PRO A 48 9.75 6.12 -1.08
CA PRO A 48 8.81 6.28 0.03
C PRO A 48 9.19 5.38 1.22
N GLU A 49 8.70 5.72 2.39
CA GLU A 49 8.85 4.87 3.57
C GLU A 49 7.87 3.70 3.56
N LEU A 50 6.75 3.85 2.83
CA LEU A 50 5.71 2.83 2.79
C LEU A 50 4.99 2.89 1.46
N VAL A 51 4.64 1.71 0.93
CA VAL A 51 3.80 1.59 -0.26
C VAL A 51 2.50 0.90 0.15
N LEU A 52 1.37 1.52 -0.18
CA LEU A 52 0.06 0.91 -0.04
C LEU A 52 -0.38 0.52 -1.45
N MET A 53 -0.62 -0.76 -1.68
CA MET A 53 -0.84 -1.28 -3.03
C MET A 53 -2.12 -2.07 -3.12
N ASP A 54 -3.06 -1.59 -3.95
CA ASP A 54 -4.25 -2.34 -4.29
C ASP A 54 -3.84 -3.58 -5.09
N ILE A 55 -4.29 -4.74 -4.67
CA ILE A 55 -3.94 -5.97 -5.38
C ILE A 55 -4.91 -6.30 -6.52
N GLN A 56 -6.03 -5.58 -6.60
CA GLN A 56 -7.03 -5.82 -7.63
C GLN A 56 -7.13 -4.63 -8.56
N MET A 57 -6.26 -4.61 -9.56
CA MET A 57 -6.24 -3.54 -10.57
C MET A 57 -6.24 -4.14 -11.97
N PRO A 58 -6.81 -3.43 -12.97
CA PRO A 58 -6.73 -3.89 -14.35
C PRO A 58 -5.28 -3.87 -14.84
N GLY A 59 -4.94 -4.76 -15.76
CA GLY A 59 -3.58 -4.90 -16.23
C GLY A 59 -2.74 -5.70 -15.24
N LYS A 60 -1.61 -5.16 -14.82
CA LYS A 60 -0.78 -5.81 -13.81
C LYS A 60 -1.41 -5.64 -12.44
N ASP A 61 -1.69 -6.74 -11.76
CA ASP A 61 -2.24 -6.68 -10.42
C ASP A 61 -1.13 -6.43 -9.38
N GLY A 62 -1.54 -6.25 -8.13
CA GLY A 62 -0.60 -5.96 -7.06
C GLY A 62 0.42 -7.06 -6.81
N PHE A 63 0.08 -8.31 -7.07
CA PHE A 63 1.01 -9.43 -6.89
C PHE A 63 2.14 -9.36 -7.90
N GLU A 64 1.82 -9.05 -9.15
CA GLU A 64 2.83 -8.90 -10.20
C GLU A 64 3.76 -7.72 -9.91
N LEU A 65 3.19 -6.60 -9.48
CA LEU A 65 3.97 -5.42 -9.14
C LEU A 65 4.87 -5.67 -7.94
N LEU A 66 4.38 -6.37 -6.94
CA LEU A 66 5.19 -6.72 -5.78
C LEU A 66 6.39 -7.58 -6.20
N ALA A 67 6.15 -8.57 -7.06
CA ALA A 67 7.24 -9.43 -7.54
C ALA A 67 8.31 -8.59 -8.24
N GLU A 68 7.91 -7.60 -9.03
CA GLU A 68 8.85 -6.71 -9.70
C GLU A 68 9.63 -5.86 -8.70
N ILE A 69 8.96 -5.35 -7.66
CA ILE A 69 9.62 -4.59 -6.61
C ILE A 69 10.66 -5.45 -5.89
N ARG A 70 10.29 -6.68 -5.51
CA ARG A 70 11.18 -7.58 -4.77
C ARG A 70 12.37 -8.04 -5.60
N ALA A 71 12.26 -8.01 -6.93
CA ALA A 71 13.35 -8.35 -7.83
C ALA A 71 14.21 -7.14 -8.22
N SER A 72 13.91 -5.96 -7.69
CA SER A 72 14.58 -4.71 -8.05
C SER A 72 15.46 -4.20 -6.90
N GLU A 73 16.07 -3.03 -7.12
CA GLU A 73 16.83 -2.34 -6.07
C GLU A 73 15.93 -1.87 -4.91
N TYR A 74 14.61 -1.91 -5.09
CA TYR A 74 13.64 -1.53 -4.07
C TYR A 74 13.11 -2.74 -3.30
N ALA A 75 13.83 -3.85 -3.29
CA ALA A 75 13.39 -5.10 -2.69
C ALA A 75 13.06 -4.99 -1.20
N ASP A 76 13.63 -4.03 -0.51
CA ASP A 76 13.44 -3.85 0.93
C ASP A 76 12.32 -2.87 1.31
N LEU A 77 11.62 -2.31 0.31
CA LEU A 77 10.49 -1.43 0.60
C LEU A 77 9.41 -2.18 1.39
N ARG A 78 8.82 -1.48 2.34
CA ARG A 78 7.63 -2.01 3.02
C ARG A 78 6.43 -1.79 2.12
N VAL A 79 5.73 -2.87 1.82
CA VAL A 79 4.57 -2.85 0.93
C VAL A 79 3.40 -3.52 1.64
N ILE A 80 2.32 -2.78 1.80
CA ILE A 80 1.09 -3.28 2.43
C ILE A 80 0.03 -3.46 1.36
N ALA A 81 -0.58 -4.63 1.30
CA ALA A 81 -1.64 -4.92 0.35
C ALA A 81 -2.96 -4.27 0.77
N LEU A 82 -3.67 -3.68 -0.18
CA LEU A 82 -5.05 -3.26 0.01
C LEU A 82 -5.91 -4.26 -0.73
N THR A 83 -6.80 -4.93 -0.02
CA THR A 83 -7.59 -6.00 -0.60
C THR A 83 -9.07 -5.90 -0.23
N ALA A 84 -9.94 -6.10 -1.22
CA ALA A 84 -11.38 -6.16 -0.99
C ALA A 84 -11.83 -7.52 -0.49
N HIS A 85 -10.95 -8.52 -0.55
CA HIS A 85 -11.28 -9.89 -0.18
C HIS A 85 -10.52 -10.31 1.07
N ALA A 86 -11.21 -10.27 2.20
CA ALA A 86 -10.64 -10.67 3.49
C ALA A 86 -10.84 -12.17 3.77
N MET A 87 -11.14 -12.97 2.74
CA MET A 87 -11.25 -14.41 2.88
C MET A 87 -9.89 -15.00 3.22
N SER A 88 -9.89 -16.09 3.98
CA SER A 88 -8.65 -16.66 4.51
C SER A 88 -7.58 -16.93 3.45
N GLY A 89 -7.97 -17.40 2.28
CA GLY A 89 -7.03 -17.69 1.21
C GLY A 89 -6.30 -16.44 0.70
N ASP A 90 -6.99 -15.31 0.67
CA ASP A 90 -6.39 -14.07 0.16
C ASP A 90 -5.37 -13.47 1.12
N ARG A 91 -5.61 -13.59 2.42
CA ARG A 91 -4.64 -13.14 3.42
C ARG A 91 -3.34 -13.91 3.31
N GLU A 92 -3.45 -15.24 3.29
CA GLU A 92 -2.30 -16.12 3.21
C GLU A 92 -1.55 -15.90 1.92
N LYS A 93 -2.28 -15.69 0.82
CA LYS A 93 -1.70 -15.43 -0.48
C LYS A 93 -0.89 -14.13 -0.50
N ALA A 94 -1.41 -13.07 0.12
CA ALA A 94 -0.70 -11.79 0.20
C ALA A 94 0.59 -11.92 1.01
N ILE A 95 0.53 -12.55 2.17
CA ILE A 95 1.71 -12.73 3.00
C ILE A 95 2.73 -13.64 2.31
N ALA A 96 2.27 -14.73 1.70
CA ALA A 96 3.15 -15.66 0.99
C ALA A 96 3.84 -15.00 -0.22
N ALA A 97 3.18 -14.03 -0.84
CA ALA A 97 3.73 -13.32 -1.99
C ALA A 97 4.82 -12.32 -1.60
N GLY A 98 4.91 -11.97 -0.31
CA GLY A 98 5.93 -11.05 0.16
C GLY A 98 5.45 -9.67 0.59
N PHE A 99 4.12 -9.47 0.67
CA PHE A 99 3.60 -8.26 1.28
C PHE A 99 3.92 -8.26 2.78
N ASP A 100 4.20 -7.09 3.32
CA ASP A 100 4.54 -6.95 4.74
C ASP A 100 3.33 -6.93 5.65
N GLY A 101 2.14 -6.89 5.06
CA GLY A 101 0.87 -6.94 5.77
C GLY A 101 -0.25 -6.66 4.80
N TYR A 102 -1.47 -6.57 5.29
CA TYR A 102 -2.62 -6.26 4.45
C TYR A 102 -3.63 -5.42 5.21
N ILE A 103 -4.41 -4.63 4.47
CA ILE A 103 -5.51 -3.85 5.01
C ILE A 103 -6.72 -4.15 4.13
N THR A 104 -7.84 -4.47 4.73
CA THR A 104 -9.06 -4.83 3.98
C THR A 104 -9.86 -3.59 3.59
N LYS A 105 -10.48 -3.65 2.41
CA LYS A 105 -11.41 -2.63 1.92
C LYS A 105 -12.85 -3.11 2.07
N PRO A 106 -13.80 -2.25 2.35
CA PRO A 106 -13.61 -0.82 2.61
C PRO A 106 -12.83 -0.58 3.90
N ILE A 107 -12.01 0.46 3.91
CA ILE A 107 -11.22 0.76 5.10
C ILE A 107 -12.11 1.32 6.21
N ASP A 108 -11.67 1.11 7.44
CA ASP A 108 -12.28 1.77 8.60
C ASP A 108 -11.58 3.11 8.76
N ILE A 109 -12.33 4.20 8.66
CA ILE A 109 -11.76 5.55 8.70
C ILE A 109 -10.97 5.81 9.97
N ARG A 110 -11.39 5.23 11.09
CA ARG A 110 -10.71 5.41 12.38
C ARG A 110 -9.45 4.57 12.49
N LEU A 111 -9.49 3.34 11.95
CA LEU A 111 -8.39 2.41 12.08
C LEU A 111 -7.31 2.63 11.03
N PHE A 112 -7.67 3.09 9.84
CA PHE A 112 -6.73 3.18 8.73
C PHE A 112 -5.46 3.97 9.08
N PRO A 113 -5.54 5.18 9.66
CA PRO A 113 -4.32 5.90 10.03
C PRO A 113 -3.45 5.15 11.03
N GLU A 114 -4.07 4.43 11.95
CA GLU A 114 -3.33 3.63 12.94
C GLU A 114 -2.68 2.41 12.33
N GLN A 115 -3.36 1.77 11.37
CA GLN A 115 -2.80 0.65 10.63
C GLN A 115 -1.57 1.09 9.85
N VAL A 116 -1.63 2.28 9.25
CA VAL A 116 -0.49 2.85 8.53
C VAL A 116 0.66 3.15 9.47
N LEU A 117 0.39 3.70 10.66
CA LEU A 117 1.43 3.95 11.65
C LEU A 117 2.10 2.65 12.10
N SER A 118 1.32 1.60 12.31
CA SER A 118 1.86 0.28 12.66
C SER A 118 2.80 -0.22 11.56
N ALA A 119 2.39 -0.09 10.31
CA ALA A 119 3.21 -0.51 9.17
C ALA A 119 4.52 0.29 9.12
N LEU A 120 4.47 1.59 9.37
CA LEU A 120 5.66 2.44 9.40
C LEU A 120 6.60 2.05 10.54
N ALA A 121 6.05 1.57 11.64
CA ALA A 121 6.84 1.12 12.78
C ALA A 121 7.44 -0.28 12.60
N GLY A 122 7.19 -0.92 11.49
CA GLY A 122 7.70 -2.25 11.21
C GLY A 122 6.78 -3.38 11.64
N GLU A 123 5.57 -3.05 12.09
CA GLU A 123 4.56 -4.05 12.46
C GLU A 123 3.74 -4.41 11.24
N ALA A 124 3.17 -5.59 11.22
CA ALA A 124 2.35 -6.05 10.11
C ALA A 124 0.87 -5.79 10.42
N PRO A 125 0.25 -4.76 9.81
CA PRO A 125 -1.19 -4.57 9.99
C PRO A 125 -1.95 -5.71 9.34
N GLN A 126 -2.96 -6.21 10.02
CA GLN A 126 -3.76 -7.33 9.51
C GLN A 126 -5.23 -7.07 9.77
N GLY A 127 -5.98 -7.15 8.71
CA GLY A 127 -7.41 -7.04 8.78
C GLY A 127 -7.91 -5.61 8.75
N GLY A 128 -9.10 -5.43 9.22
CA GLY A 128 -9.78 -4.15 9.25
C GLY A 128 -10.61 -3.99 10.48
#